data_c4574684b64916ce43591af04ea5b2b5
#
_entry.id   c4574684b64916ce43591af04ea5b2b5
#
_cell.length_a   1.000
_cell.length_b   1.000
_cell.length_c   1.000
_cell.angle_alpha   90.00
_cell.angle_beta   90.00
_cell.angle_gamma   90.00
#
_symmetry.space_group_name_H-M   'P 1'
#
loop_
_entity.id
_entity.type
_entity.pdbx_description
1 polymer ?
#
loop_
_entity_poly.entity_id
_entity_poly.type
_entity_poly.pdbx_seq_one_letter_code
_entity_poly.pdbx_strand_id
1 'polypeptide(L)'
;MKPITGIVLFVGALALLAFFYHRHSVAALNGPVVHVRNEFEFTAHAPYQVVARLFGPEGERVWAGGHWDPHFLYPRPAQDIQGAVFTIRHGHHQAYWINTSFDLGGRHFQYVYCIPEMMMVLIDVRFSELDAGNTKVNVAYERTALSAEANERVTEMAKADRESGKEWGSAINDYLAKGAGVGR
;
A
#
# COMPACT_ATOMS: atom_id res chain seq x y z
N MET A 1 -42.81 -40.62 20.81
CA MET A 1 -41.40 -40.28 20.93
C MET A 1 -40.74 -40.37 19.56
N LYS A 2 -40.61 -39.25 18.84
CA LYS A 2 -39.76 -39.14 17.63
C LYS A 2 -39.45 -37.65 17.34
N PRO A 3 -38.44 -37.03 17.99
CA PRO A 3 -37.71 -35.95 17.33
C PRO A 3 -36.19 -36.01 17.46
N ILE A 4 -35.57 -37.04 18.08
CA ILE A 4 -34.15 -37.04 18.40
C ILE A 4 -33.26 -37.24 17.14
N THR A 5 -33.76 -38.01 16.15
CA THR A 5 -32.97 -38.34 14.94
C THR A 5 -32.70 -37.11 14.04
N GLY A 6 -33.66 -36.17 13.95
CA GLY A 6 -33.50 -34.95 13.14
C GLY A 6 -32.45 -33.97 13.70
N ILE A 7 -32.38 -33.85 15.03
CA ILE A 7 -31.42 -32.94 15.69
C ILE A 7 -30.01 -33.45 15.55
N VAL A 8 -29.78 -34.76 15.65
CA VAL A 8 -28.42 -35.36 15.49
C VAL A 8 -27.89 -35.20 14.06
N LEU A 9 -28.77 -35.35 13.05
CA LEU A 9 -28.39 -35.12 11.64
C LEU A 9 -28.06 -33.66 11.35
N PHE A 10 -28.79 -32.70 11.93
CA PHE A 10 -28.57 -31.27 11.73
C PHE A 10 -27.26 -30.79 12.39
N VAL A 11 -26.96 -31.25 13.60
CA VAL A 11 -25.68 -30.93 14.29
C VAL A 11 -24.50 -31.55 13.56
N GLY A 12 -24.65 -32.77 13.03
CA GLY A 12 -23.61 -33.41 12.22
C GLY A 12 -23.31 -32.66 10.92
N ALA A 13 -24.35 -32.16 10.23
CA ALA A 13 -24.19 -31.37 9.00
C ALA A 13 -23.49 -30.02 9.26
N LEU A 14 -23.85 -29.33 10.35
CA LEU A 14 -23.19 -28.08 10.75
C LEU A 14 -21.72 -28.31 11.15
N ALA A 15 -21.41 -29.40 11.85
CA ALA A 15 -20.04 -29.74 12.21
C ALA A 15 -19.17 -30.06 10.98
N LEU A 16 -19.74 -30.78 10.00
CA LEU A 16 -19.09 -31.06 8.73
C LEU A 16 -18.85 -29.78 7.92
N LEU A 17 -19.83 -28.90 7.81
CA LEU A 17 -19.69 -27.61 7.12
C LEU A 17 -18.63 -26.74 7.79
N ALA A 18 -18.62 -26.65 9.12
CA ALA A 18 -17.61 -25.93 9.88
C ALA A 18 -16.21 -26.55 9.70
N PHE A 19 -16.11 -27.88 9.66
CA PHE A 19 -14.84 -28.59 9.41
C PHE A 19 -14.34 -28.35 7.98
N PHE A 20 -15.19 -28.41 6.97
CA PHE A 20 -14.82 -28.12 5.59
C PHE A 20 -14.45 -26.65 5.41
N TYR A 21 -15.18 -25.72 6.01
CA TYR A 21 -14.85 -24.29 6.00
C TYR A 21 -13.51 -24.03 6.66
N HIS A 22 -13.26 -24.59 7.83
CA HIS A 22 -11.99 -24.45 8.55
C HIS A 22 -10.84 -25.08 7.76
N ARG A 23 -11.04 -26.25 7.16
CA ARG A 23 -10.04 -26.91 6.35
C ARG A 23 -9.69 -26.16 5.05
N HIS A 24 -10.69 -25.56 4.40
CA HIS A 24 -10.47 -24.67 3.25
C HIS A 24 -9.72 -23.40 3.65
N SER A 25 -10.09 -22.78 4.75
CA SER A 25 -9.39 -21.58 5.25
C SER A 25 -7.92 -21.88 5.61
N VAL A 26 -7.66 -23.01 6.27
CA VAL A 26 -6.27 -23.42 6.60
C VAL A 26 -5.48 -23.84 5.36
N ALA A 27 -6.10 -24.49 4.37
CA ALA A 27 -5.44 -24.85 3.12
C ALA A 27 -5.09 -23.61 2.27
N ALA A 28 -5.95 -22.61 2.26
CA ALA A 28 -5.68 -21.32 1.61
C ALA A 28 -4.49 -20.58 2.22
N LEU A 29 -4.32 -20.68 3.55
CA LEU A 29 -3.18 -20.10 4.27
C LEU A 29 -1.87 -20.89 4.07
N ASN A 30 -1.93 -22.18 3.72
CA ASN A 30 -0.77 -23.06 3.59
C ASN A 30 -0.34 -23.32 2.13
N GLY A 31 -1.03 -22.75 1.15
CA GLY A 31 -0.63 -22.83 -0.26
C GLY A 31 0.60 -21.96 -0.55
N PRO A 32 1.35 -22.23 -1.65
CA PRO A 32 2.46 -21.37 -2.05
C PRO A 32 1.93 -19.98 -2.40
N VAL A 33 2.49 -18.95 -1.76
CA VAL A 33 2.13 -17.55 -1.99
C VAL A 33 3.19 -16.84 -2.84
N VAL A 34 2.74 -15.92 -3.69
CA VAL A 34 3.60 -15.06 -4.48
C VAL A 34 4.20 -14.00 -3.55
N HIS A 35 5.53 -13.85 -3.65
CA HIS A 35 6.28 -12.72 -3.14
C HIS A 35 7.08 -12.12 -4.29
N VAL A 36 6.95 -10.82 -4.52
CA VAL A 36 7.60 -10.15 -5.65
C VAL A 36 8.09 -8.78 -5.23
N ARG A 37 9.30 -8.41 -5.71
CA ARG A 37 9.91 -7.11 -5.53
C ARG A 37 10.10 -6.44 -6.88
N ASN A 38 9.69 -5.19 -7.00
CA ASN A 38 9.96 -4.32 -8.13
C ASN A 38 10.53 -2.99 -7.63
N GLU A 39 11.30 -2.35 -8.49
CA GLU A 39 11.88 -1.04 -8.24
C GLU A 39 11.67 -0.15 -9.44
N PHE A 40 11.49 1.13 -9.19
CA PHE A 40 11.53 2.17 -10.20
C PHE A 40 12.20 3.42 -9.66
N GLU A 41 12.61 4.29 -10.55
CA GLU A 41 13.20 5.57 -10.19
C GLU A 41 12.71 6.68 -11.12
N PHE A 42 12.77 7.89 -10.63
CA PHE A 42 12.53 9.09 -11.43
C PHE A 42 13.29 10.29 -10.84
N THR A 43 13.37 11.35 -11.63
CA THR A 43 13.93 12.63 -11.19
C THR A 43 12.80 13.62 -10.94
N ALA A 44 12.74 14.18 -9.74
CA ALA A 44 11.89 15.32 -9.40
C ALA A 44 12.69 16.62 -9.55
N HIS A 45 12.14 17.59 -10.28
CA HIS A 45 12.80 18.86 -10.62
C HIS A 45 12.63 19.89 -9.51
N ALA A 46 13.14 19.56 -8.32
CA ALA A 46 13.20 20.45 -7.16
C ALA A 46 14.25 19.94 -6.16
N PRO A 47 14.71 20.80 -5.23
CA PRO A 47 15.56 20.40 -4.12
C PRO A 47 14.89 19.36 -3.22
N TYR A 48 15.68 18.51 -2.58
CA TYR A 48 15.19 17.44 -1.70
C TYR A 48 14.15 17.91 -0.66
N GLN A 49 14.39 19.05 -0.01
CA GLN A 49 13.50 19.59 1.03
C GLN A 49 12.09 19.93 0.52
N VAL A 50 11.96 20.21 -0.77
CA VAL A 50 10.67 20.44 -1.44
C VAL A 50 10.05 19.11 -1.82
N VAL A 51 10.85 18.22 -2.46
CA VAL A 51 10.39 16.91 -2.92
C VAL A 51 9.92 16.04 -1.77
N ALA A 52 10.68 16.00 -0.66
CA ALA A 52 10.34 15.17 0.50
C ALA A 52 8.95 15.49 1.09
N ARG A 53 8.50 16.75 1.00
CA ARG A 53 7.16 17.17 1.47
C ARG A 53 6.01 16.71 0.58
N LEU A 54 6.29 16.18 -0.59
CA LEU A 54 5.30 15.61 -1.51
C LEU A 54 5.04 14.12 -1.23
N PHE A 55 5.74 13.54 -0.27
CA PHE A 55 5.58 12.16 0.16
C PHE A 55 4.93 12.09 1.54
N GLY A 56 4.36 10.94 1.83
CA GLY A 56 3.52 10.75 3.01
C GLY A 56 2.03 10.93 2.69
N PRO A 57 1.15 10.42 3.56
CA PRO A 57 -0.28 10.39 3.27
C PRO A 57 -0.90 11.78 3.01
N GLU A 58 -0.46 12.84 3.70
CA GLU A 58 -0.92 14.20 3.43
C GLU A 58 -0.18 14.84 2.24
N GLY A 59 1.13 14.64 2.14
CA GLY A 59 1.94 15.19 1.05
C GLY A 59 1.52 14.68 -0.32
N GLU A 60 1.09 13.43 -0.42
CA GLU A 60 0.67 12.80 -1.67
C GLU A 60 -0.70 13.27 -2.18
N ARG A 61 -1.55 13.87 -1.34
CA ARG A 61 -2.87 14.40 -1.75
C ARG A 61 -2.82 15.38 -2.92
N VAL A 62 -1.72 16.10 -3.06
CA VAL A 62 -1.62 17.17 -4.06
C VAL A 62 -1.27 16.67 -5.46
N TRP A 63 -0.76 15.43 -5.59
CA TRP A 63 -0.31 14.89 -6.87
C TRP A 63 -0.80 13.48 -7.19
N ALA A 64 -1.12 12.64 -6.19
CA ALA A 64 -1.45 11.23 -6.42
C ALA A 64 -2.87 10.98 -6.98
N GLY A 65 -3.66 12.04 -7.16
CA GLY A 65 -5.00 11.97 -7.77
C GLY A 65 -6.12 11.64 -6.79
N GLY A 66 -7.36 11.68 -7.28
CA GLY A 66 -8.55 11.60 -6.43
C GLY A 66 -8.81 10.24 -5.76
N HIS A 67 -8.08 9.20 -6.14
CA HIS A 67 -8.15 7.90 -5.45
C HIS A 67 -7.26 7.85 -4.19
N TRP A 68 -6.37 8.82 -4.01
CA TRP A 68 -5.54 8.96 -2.82
C TRP A 68 -6.28 9.78 -1.76
N ASP A 69 -7.06 9.11 -0.91
CA ASP A 69 -7.83 9.73 0.16
C ASP A 69 -7.55 9.05 1.51
N PRO A 70 -6.41 9.37 2.15
CA PRO A 70 -6.04 8.83 3.44
C PRO A 70 -6.92 9.35 4.57
N HIS A 71 -7.52 8.42 5.33
CA HIS A 71 -8.26 8.68 6.55
C HIS A 71 -7.42 8.29 7.76
N PHE A 72 -6.92 9.28 8.49
CA PHE A 72 -6.03 9.05 9.64
C PHE A 72 -6.78 8.45 10.84
N LEU A 73 -6.20 7.37 11.37
CA LEU A 73 -6.53 6.82 12.68
C LEU A 73 -5.62 7.43 13.75
N TYR A 74 -4.35 7.66 13.40
CA TYR A 74 -3.33 8.32 14.22
C TYR A 74 -2.26 8.93 13.29
N PRO A 75 -1.72 10.15 13.62
CA PRO A 75 -2.15 11.06 14.68
C PRO A 75 -3.44 11.83 14.36
N ARG A 76 -3.94 12.53 15.35
CA ARG A 76 -5.03 13.52 15.20
C ARG A 76 -4.61 14.84 15.85
N PRO A 77 -4.47 15.96 15.10
CA PRO A 77 -4.74 16.10 13.65
C PRO A 77 -3.80 15.27 12.78
N ALA A 78 -4.18 15.07 11.50
CA ALA A 78 -3.39 14.35 10.50
C ALA A 78 -2.00 14.98 10.32
N GLN A 79 -0.96 14.15 10.27
CA GLN A 79 0.43 14.57 10.07
C GLN A 79 1.24 13.43 9.44
N ASP A 80 2.16 13.79 8.55
CA ASP A 80 3.13 12.87 7.96
C ASP A 80 4.28 12.65 8.91
N ILE A 81 4.13 11.64 9.76
CA ILE A 81 5.14 11.25 10.76
C ILE A 81 5.36 9.73 10.76
N GLN A 82 6.49 9.30 11.29
CA GLN A 82 6.71 7.90 11.59
C GLN A 82 5.67 7.40 12.62
N GLY A 83 5.14 6.20 12.40
CA GLY A 83 4.08 5.63 13.21
C GLY A 83 2.68 6.13 12.89
N ALA A 84 2.50 7.02 11.88
CA ALA A 84 1.18 7.40 11.40
C ALA A 84 0.43 6.17 10.88
N VAL A 85 -0.83 6.02 11.28
CA VAL A 85 -1.73 4.94 10.87
C VAL A 85 -2.94 5.54 10.18
N PHE A 86 -3.26 5.05 9.00
CA PHE A 86 -4.37 5.56 8.20
C PHE A 86 -4.96 4.46 7.32
N THR A 87 -6.09 4.74 6.72
CA THR A 87 -6.75 3.83 5.79
C THR A 87 -6.98 4.50 4.45
N ILE A 88 -6.91 3.72 3.37
CA ILE A 88 -7.27 4.15 2.02
C ILE A 88 -8.21 3.09 1.44
N ARG A 89 -9.24 3.54 0.73
CA ARG A 89 -10.16 2.64 0.04
C ARG A 89 -9.65 2.33 -1.36
N HIS A 90 -9.52 1.04 -1.68
CA HIS A 90 -9.19 0.53 -3.00
C HIS A 90 -10.39 -0.25 -3.56
N GLY A 91 -11.28 0.43 -4.28
CA GLY A 91 -12.54 -0.15 -4.74
C GLY A 91 -13.42 -0.61 -3.57
N HIS A 92 -13.67 -1.92 -3.46
CA HIS A 92 -14.43 -2.51 -2.35
C HIS A 92 -13.57 -2.89 -1.14
N HIS A 93 -12.25 -2.83 -1.26
CA HIS A 93 -11.32 -3.18 -0.20
C HIS A 93 -10.84 -1.96 0.56
N GLN A 94 -10.61 -2.13 1.85
CA GLN A 94 -9.95 -1.13 2.68
C GLN A 94 -8.52 -1.57 2.96
N ALA A 95 -7.57 -0.73 2.62
CA ALA A 95 -6.18 -0.92 2.98
C ALA A 95 -5.87 -0.19 4.29
N TYR A 96 -5.11 -0.84 5.16
CA TYR A 96 -4.60 -0.29 6.41
C TYR A 96 -3.12 0.00 6.23
N TRP A 97 -2.72 1.24 6.50
CA TRP A 97 -1.38 1.75 6.25
C TRP A 97 -0.70 2.17 7.55
N ILE A 98 0.60 2.02 7.58
CA ILE A 98 1.47 2.57 8.62
C ILE A 98 2.75 3.12 8.00
N ASN A 99 3.17 4.32 8.40
CA ASN A 99 4.49 4.86 8.10
C ASN A 99 5.50 4.22 9.07
N THR A 100 6.22 3.22 8.61
CA THR A 100 7.22 2.51 9.44
C THR A 100 8.53 3.29 9.56
N SER A 101 8.83 4.14 8.58
CA SER A 101 9.89 5.14 8.62
C SER A 101 9.43 6.44 7.97
N PHE A 102 9.74 7.57 8.58
CA PHE A 102 9.56 8.90 8.00
C PHE A 102 10.74 9.78 8.40
N ASP A 103 11.95 9.40 7.91
CA ASP A 103 13.21 10.00 8.30
C ASP A 103 13.65 11.04 7.24
N LEU A 104 13.30 12.30 7.51
CA LEU A 104 13.69 13.44 6.68
C LEU A 104 15.22 13.64 6.67
N GLY A 105 15.91 13.39 7.78
CA GLY A 105 17.37 13.54 7.88
C GLY A 105 18.11 12.45 7.13
N GLY A 106 17.65 11.22 7.25
CA GLY A 106 18.19 10.04 6.58
C GLY A 106 17.69 9.87 5.14
N ARG A 107 16.78 10.74 4.67
CA ARG A 107 16.22 10.69 3.30
C ARG A 107 15.59 9.36 2.96
N HIS A 108 14.87 8.79 3.94
CA HIS A 108 14.30 7.47 3.85
C HIS A 108 12.89 7.44 4.43
N PHE A 109 11.91 7.08 3.58
CA PHE A 109 10.54 6.84 4.01
C PHE A 109 10.17 5.40 3.71
N GLN A 110 9.37 4.82 4.57
CA GLN A 110 8.91 3.46 4.40
C GLN A 110 7.47 3.35 4.86
N TYR A 111 6.67 2.70 4.05
CA TYR A 111 5.26 2.44 4.31
C TYR A 111 5.01 0.95 4.26
N VAL A 112 4.12 0.49 5.13
CA VAL A 112 3.54 -0.85 5.03
C VAL A 112 2.04 -0.69 4.90
N TYR A 113 1.43 -1.39 3.96
CA TYR A 113 -0.01 -1.53 3.97
C TYR A 113 -0.47 -2.97 3.82
N CYS A 114 -1.66 -3.22 4.39
CA CYS A 114 -2.34 -4.50 4.33
C CYS A 114 -3.71 -4.31 3.70
N ILE A 115 -4.01 -5.10 2.69
CA ILE A 115 -5.38 -5.39 2.27
C ILE A 115 -5.70 -6.78 2.83
N PRO A 116 -6.59 -6.89 3.86
CA PRO A 116 -6.89 -8.16 4.51
C PRO A 116 -7.23 -9.26 3.51
N GLU A 117 -6.76 -10.47 3.78
CA GLU A 117 -6.96 -11.68 2.96
C GLU A 117 -6.32 -11.62 1.56
N MET A 118 -5.85 -10.45 1.12
CA MET A 118 -5.28 -10.25 -0.20
C MET A 118 -3.76 -10.13 -0.17
N MET A 119 -3.22 -9.06 0.45
CA MET A 119 -1.78 -8.82 0.39
C MET A 119 -1.24 -7.95 1.51
N MET A 120 0.05 -8.13 1.80
CA MET A 120 0.90 -7.17 2.48
C MET A 120 1.83 -6.52 1.48
N VAL A 121 2.06 -5.23 1.64
CA VAL A 121 2.96 -4.47 0.78
C VAL A 121 3.89 -3.60 1.62
N LEU A 122 5.18 -3.71 1.35
CA LEU A 122 6.21 -2.79 1.84
C LEU A 122 6.59 -1.86 0.68
N ILE A 123 6.64 -0.57 0.95
CA ILE A 123 7.09 0.46 0.02
C ILE A 123 8.27 1.18 0.67
N ASP A 124 9.43 1.12 0.02
CA ASP A 124 10.65 1.80 0.48
C ASP A 124 10.99 2.94 -0.49
N VAL A 125 11.11 4.16 0.03
CA VAL A 125 11.39 5.37 -0.76
C VAL A 125 12.68 6.00 -0.28
N ARG A 126 13.62 6.18 -1.20
CA ARG A 126 14.93 6.80 -0.93
C ARG A 126 15.17 7.97 -1.84
N PHE A 127 15.77 9.00 -1.27
CA PHE A 127 16.07 10.23 -2.00
C PHE A 127 17.57 10.46 -2.09
N SER A 128 18.02 10.94 -3.26
CA SER A 128 19.39 11.36 -3.50
C SER A 128 19.39 12.70 -4.23
N GLU A 129 20.09 13.70 -3.71
CA GLU A 129 20.30 14.96 -4.43
C GLU A 129 21.21 14.72 -5.63
N LEU A 130 20.75 15.08 -6.82
CA LEU A 130 21.58 15.08 -8.03
C LEU A 130 22.33 16.40 -8.17
N ASP A 131 21.65 17.50 -7.89
CA ASP A 131 22.15 18.87 -7.84
C ASP A 131 21.21 19.77 -7.01
N ALA A 132 21.45 21.08 -7.00
CA ALA A 132 20.66 22.03 -6.21
C ALA A 132 19.17 22.13 -6.62
N GLY A 133 18.81 21.66 -7.82
CA GLY A 133 17.46 21.75 -8.38
C GLY A 133 16.82 20.40 -8.70
N ASN A 134 17.53 19.29 -8.49
CA ASN A 134 17.05 17.98 -8.90
C ASN A 134 17.29 16.93 -7.82
N THR A 135 16.25 16.15 -7.55
CA THR A 135 16.26 15.04 -6.60
C THR A 135 15.88 13.73 -7.31
N LYS A 136 16.73 12.73 -7.21
CA LYS A 136 16.43 11.37 -7.63
C LYS A 136 15.62 10.69 -6.53
N VAL A 137 14.52 10.07 -6.92
CA VAL A 137 13.66 9.26 -6.06
C VAL A 137 13.74 7.82 -6.53
N ASN A 138 14.10 6.91 -5.62
CA ASN A 138 14.05 5.47 -5.82
C ASN A 138 12.92 4.89 -4.98
N VAL A 139 12.09 4.07 -5.57
CA VAL A 139 10.97 3.41 -4.91
C VAL A 139 11.05 1.91 -5.13
N ALA A 140 11.00 1.14 -4.05
CA ALA A 140 10.88 -0.31 -4.10
C ALA A 140 9.53 -0.74 -3.54
N TYR A 141 8.85 -1.63 -4.25
CA TYR A 141 7.63 -2.30 -3.82
C TYR A 141 7.92 -3.78 -3.56
N GLU A 142 7.64 -4.25 -2.35
CA GLU A 142 7.61 -5.68 -2.02
C GLU A 142 6.18 -6.08 -1.73
N ARG A 143 5.62 -6.97 -2.57
CA ARG A 143 4.24 -7.45 -2.46
C ARG A 143 4.23 -8.92 -2.09
N THR A 144 3.49 -9.27 -1.05
CA THR A 144 3.30 -10.65 -0.60
C THR A 144 1.82 -10.98 -0.60
N ALA A 145 1.42 -11.98 -1.35
CA ALA A 145 0.06 -12.50 -1.29
C ALA A 145 -0.21 -13.12 0.09
N LEU A 146 -1.41 -12.95 0.64
CA LEU A 146 -1.80 -13.53 1.92
C LEU A 146 -2.59 -14.84 1.74
N SER A 147 -2.92 -15.19 0.50
CA SER A 147 -3.55 -16.47 0.15
C SER A 147 -3.15 -16.87 -1.28
N ALA A 148 -3.33 -18.15 -1.61
CA ALA A 148 -3.08 -18.64 -2.97
C ALA A 148 -4.01 -17.98 -4.01
N GLU A 149 -5.25 -17.69 -3.63
CA GLU A 149 -6.25 -17.02 -4.47
C GLU A 149 -5.84 -15.58 -4.82
N ALA A 150 -5.06 -14.93 -3.96
CA ALA A 150 -4.55 -13.59 -4.19
C ALA A 150 -3.35 -13.51 -5.14
N ASN A 151 -2.72 -14.64 -5.47
CA ASN A 151 -1.47 -14.70 -6.24
C ASN A 151 -1.56 -13.99 -7.60
N GLU A 152 -2.64 -14.23 -8.35
CA GLU A 152 -2.86 -13.61 -9.65
C GLU A 152 -2.93 -12.08 -9.52
N ARG A 153 -3.74 -11.59 -8.58
CA ARG A 153 -3.92 -10.16 -8.32
C ARG A 153 -2.62 -9.47 -7.92
N VAL A 154 -1.83 -10.12 -7.02
CA VAL A 154 -0.51 -9.60 -6.61
C VAL A 154 0.44 -9.53 -7.80
N THR A 155 0.43 -10.56 -8.67
CA THR A 155 1.26 -10.59 -9.87
C THR A 155 0.89 -9.49 -10.86
N GLU A 156 -0.40 -9.23 -11.08
CA GLU A 156 -0.87 -8.14 -11.93
C GLU A 156 -0.45 -6.76 -11.41
N MET A 157 -0.66 -6.51 -10.12
CA MET A 157 -0.26 -5.24 -9.50
C MET A 157 1.26 -5.03 -9.57
N ALA A 158 2.03 -6.10 -9.36
CA ALA A 158 3.48 -6.04 -9.48
C ALA A 158 3.97 -5.71 -10.90
N LYS A 159 3.23 -6.10 -11.94
CA LYS A 159 3.55 -5.67 -13.31
C LYS A 159 3.34 -4.16 -13.49
N ALA A 160 2.26 -3.61 -12.93
CA ALA A 160 1.97 -2.18 -13.00
C ALA A 160 3.02 -1.33 -12.27
N ASP A 161 3.60 -1.83 -11.17
CA ASP A 161 4.62 -1.10 -10.41
C ASP A 161 5.81 -0.65 -11.27
N ARG A 162 6.18 -1.41 -12.30
CA ARG A 162 7.32 -1.08 -13.18
C ARG A 162 7.10 0.19 -13.99
N GLU A 163 5.85 0.51 -14.31
CA GLU A 163 5.46 1.70 -15.08
C GLU A 163 5.21 2.91 -14.17
N SER A 164 5.05 2.69 -12.86
CA SER A 164 4.69 3.73 -11.89
C SER A 164 5.72 4.86 -11.81
N GLY A 165 6.99 4.59 -12.11
CA GLY A 165 8.03 5.62 -12.10
C GLY A 165 7.76 6.77 -13.08
N LYS A 166 7.25 6.46 -14.27
CA LYS A 166 6.87 7.47 -15.27
C LYS A 166 5.65 8.27 -14.81
N GLU A 167 4.65 7.60 -14.26
CA GLU A 167 3.42 8.23 -13.79
C GLU A 167 3.70 9.16 -12.60
N TRP A 168 4.42 8.68 -11.59
CA TRP A 168 4.77 9.46 -10.40
C TRP A 168 5.68 10.64 -10.77
N GLY A 169 6.71 10.40 -11.59
CA GLY A 169 7.62 11.45 -12.05
C GLY A 169 6.88 12.56 -12.80
N SER A 170 5.95 12.21 -13.69
CA SER A 170 5.12 13.18 -14.40
C SER A 170 4.22 13.97 -13.44
N ALA A 171 3.45 13.27 -12.58
CA ALA A 171 2.51 13.92 -11.67
C ALA A 171 3.19 14.88 -10.68
N ILE A 172 4.32 14.47 -10.09
CA ILE A 172 5.11 15.29 -9.17
C ILE A 172 5.71 16.50 -9.90
N ASN A 173 6.31 16.30 -11.09
CA ASN A 173 6.92 17.41 -11.82
C ASN A 173 5.89 18.39 -12.38
N ASP A 174 4.71 17.92 -12.78
CA ASP A 174 3.59 18.78 -13.17
C ASP A 174 3.08 19.64 -12.00
N TYR A 175 3.03 19.07 -10.79
CA TYR A 175 2.69 19.80 -9.59
C TYR A 175 3.75 20.88 -9.25
N LEU A 176 5.03 20.49 -9.27
CA LEU A 176 6.15 21.39 -9.01
C LEU A 176 6.20 22.57 -10.00
N ALA A 177 5.95 22.31 -11.28
CA ALA A 177 5.92 23.35 -12.32
C ALA A 177 4.78 24.36 -12.11
N LYS A 178 3.60 23.91 -11.66
CA LYS A 178 2.46 24.79 -11.34
C LYS A 178 2.75 25.68 -10.13
N GLY A 179 3.37 25.14 -9.07
CA GLY A 179 3.77 25.89 -7.87
C GLY A 179 4.82 26.96 -8.15
N ALA A 180 5.75 26.71 -9.07
CA ALA A 180 6.76 27.70 -9.48
C ALA A 180 6.17 28.88 -10.30
N GLY A 181 4.99 28.69 -10.92
CA GLY A 181 4.30 29.73 -11.70
C GLY A 181 3.50 30.73 -10.86
N VAL A 182 3.19 30.44 -9.61
CA VAL A 182 2.36 31.31 -8.72
C VAL A 182 3.20 32.34 -7.94
N GLY A 183 4.53 32.25 -8.01
CA GLY A 183 5.48 33.11 -7.29
C GLY A 183 6.17 34.18 -8.14
N ARG A 184 5.60 34.57 -9.31
CA ARG A 184 6.11 35.68 -10.14
C ARG A 184 5.12 36.81 -10.22
#